data_1b506eed82404c5db979d34be4829d8d
#
_entry.id   1b506eed82404c5db979d34be4829d8d
#
_cell.length_a   1.000
_cell.length_b   1.000
_cell.length_c   1.000
_cell.angle_alpha   90.00
_cell.angle_beta   90.00
_cell.angle_gamma   90.00
#
_symmetry.space_group_name_H-M   'P 1'
#
loop_
_entity.id
_entity.type
_entity.pdbx_description
1 polymer ?
#
loop_
_entity_poly.entity_id
_entity_poly.type
_entity_poly.pdbx_seq_one_letter_code
_entity_poly.pdbx_strand_id
1 'polypeptide(L)'
;RDVGHTLIVGPTGSGKSVLLNAISANFKKYPNCKVFVFDKSASSRVLTKAIGGNFYNLLVDNQSISFQPLAHINDSVEKTWVLEWLVNYLEASNVKITPIHRNTILNALNSVSTAPESERTITALITMLQDEEIRNSLRDLSLKGSYGSLFDSNVDHFGTGNWQVFDTEKLTENNPIVAPTLDYLFHRIESQLDGSPALMILDECWLFLRNDAFRAKIVEYLKDLRKKNCAVVMATQNLSDMDEQLILIVDSNCLTKIFLPNTSINDMT
;
A
#
# COMPACT_ATOMS: atom_id res chain seq x y z
N ARG A 1 21.82 -10.64 -8.85
CA ARG A 1 20.85 -11.73 -9.08
C ARG A 1 19.50 -11.09 -9.24
N ASP A 2 18.85 -11.31 -10.37
CA ASP A 2 17.50 -10.78 -10.60
C ASP A 2 16.50 -11.58 -9.79
N VAL A 3 15.71 -10.90 -8.96
CA VAL A 3 14.61 -11.48 -8.21
C VAL A 3 13.40 -11.58 -9.14
N GLY A 4 12.80 -12.77 -9.25
CA GLY A 4 11.59 -12.99 -10.04
C GLY A 4 10.32 -12.73 -9.21
N HIS A 5 9.28 -12.19 -9.85
CA HIS A 5 7.95 -12.15 -9.26
C HIS A 5 7.16 -13.41 -9.60
N THR A 6 6.19 -13.74 -8.77
CA THR A 6 5.39 -14.98 -8.88
C THR A 6 3.91 -14.63 -8.83
N LEU A 7 3.12 -15.27 -9.70
CA LEU A 7 1.67 -15.32 -9.64
C LEU A 7 1.20 -16.66 -9.07
N ILE A 8 0.27 -16.63 -8.13
CA ILE A 8 -0.41 -17.82 -7.60
C ILE A 8 -1.90 -17.68 -7.86
N VAL A 9 -2.47 -18.65 -8.56
CA VAL A 9 -3.91 -18.73 -8.83
C VAL A 9 -4.48 -19.94 -8.13
N GLY A 10 -5.54 -19.71 -7.33
CA GLY A 10 -6.17 -20.82 -6.64
C GLY A 10 -7.48 -20.44 -5.98
N PRO A 11 -8.56 -21.18 -6.27
CA PRO A 11 -9.89 -20.95 -5.70
C PRO A 11 -9.91 -21.10 -4.18
N THR A 12 -10.98 -20.66 -3.57
CA THR A 12 -11.20 -20.84 -2.13
C THR A 12 -11.11 -22.33 -1.77
N GLY A 13 -10.36 -22.65 -0.71
CA GLY A 13 -10.14 -24.02 -0.26
C GLY A 13 -9.03 -24.82 -0.98
N SER A 14 -8.40 -24.25 -2.01
CA SER A 14 -7.28 -24.90 -2.74
C SER A 14 -5.94 -24.94 -1.97
N GLY A 15 -5.87 -24.30 -0.80
CA GLY A 15 -4.63 -24.21 -0.01
C GLY A 15 -3.80 -22.96 -0.30
N LYS A 16 -4.31 -21.97 -1.05
CA LYS A 16 -3.61 -20.72 -1.40
C LYS A 16 -2.99 -20.03 -0.18
N SER A 17 -3.75 -19.74 0.86
CA SER A 17 -3.27 -19.07 2.08
C SER A 17 -2.23 -19.90 2.84
N VAL A 18 -2.35 -21.24 2.82
CA VAL A 18 -1.35 -22.14 3.40
C VAL A 18 -0.04 -22.03 2.64
N LEU A 19 -0.09 -22.04 1.29
CA LEU A 19 1.09 -21.89 0.45
C LEU A 19 1.75 -20.52 0.65
N LEU A 20 0.99 -19.42 0.69
CA LEU A 20 1.51 -18.07 0.95
C LEU A 20 2.21 -18.00 2.32
N ASN A 21 1.59 -18.55 3.36
CA ASN A 21 2.20 -18.63 4.69
C ASN A 21 3.45 -19.51 4.71
N ALA A 22 3.47 -20.63 3.98
CA ALA A 22 4.64 -21.49 3.87
C ALA A 22 5.80 -20.78 3.14
N ILE A 23 5.53 -20.07 2.04
CA ILE A 23 6.52 -19.26 1.32
C ILE A 23 7.13 -18.22 2.23
N SER A 24 6.28 -17.44 2.91
CA SER A 24 6.74 -16.36 3.80
C SER A 24 7.54 -16.90 4.98
N ALA A 25 7.09 -17.99 5.65
CA ALA A 25 7.81 -18.60 6.74
C ALA A 25 9.19 -19.12 6.30
N ASN A 26 9.25 -19.82 5.15
CA ASN A 26 10.51 -20.31 4.59
C ASN A 26 11.45 -19.19 4.15
N PHE A 27 10.94 -18.01 3.83
CA PHE A 27 11.77 -16.84 3.49
C PHE A 27 12.63 -16.37 4.66
N LYS A 28 12.23 -16.65 5.90
CA LYS A 28 13.01 -16.36 7.13
C LYS A 28 14.39 -17.02 7.17
N LYS A 29 14.65 -18.00 6.30
CA LYS A 29 16.00 -18.61 6.18
C LYS A 29 17.08 -17.62 5.71
N TYR A 30 16.69 -16.52 5.05
CA TYR A 30 17.63 -15.52 4.61
C TYR A 30 17.92 -14.54 5.77
N PRO A 31 19.20 -14.25 6.06
CA PRO A 31 19.54 -13.30 7.10
C PRO A 31 19.05 -11.89 6.77
N ASN A 32 18.60 -11.17 7.77
CA ASN A 32 18.10 -9.80 7.66
C ASN A 32 16.95 -9.62 6.64
N CYS A 33 16.26 -10.71 6.29
CA CYS A 33 15.16 -10.62 5.33
C CYS A 33 14.00 -9.79 5.88
N LYS A 34 13.31 -9.12 4.95
CA LYS A 34 12.09 -8.36 5.25
C LYS A 34 10.91 -9.03 4.56
N VAL A 35 9.78 -9.14 5.28
CA VAL A 35 8.55 -9.75 4.76
C VAL A 35 7.39 -8.78 5.00
N PHE A 36 6.71 -8.44 3.92
CA PHE A 36 5.53 -7.58 3.92
C PHE A 36 4.38 -8.36 3.30
N VAL A 37 3.26 -8.46 4.02
CA VAL A 37 2.08 -9.21 3.55
C VAL A 37 0.87 -8.31 3.58
N PHE A 38 0.21 -8.16 2.45
CA PHE A 38 -1.12 -7.57 2.32
C PHE A 38 -2.12 -8.74 2.29
N ASP A 39 -2.82 -8.92 3.39
CA ASP A 39 -3.70 -10.07 3.65
C ASP A 39 -5.16 -9.61 3.71
N LYS A 40 -6.03 -10.20 2.91
CA LYS A 40 -7.46 -9.82 2.91
C LYS A 40 -8.27 -10.44 4.05
N SER A 41 -7.83 -11.59 4.55
CA SER A 41 -8.67 -12.44 5.43
C SER A 41 -8.02 -12.76 6.76
N ALA A 42 -7.03 -11.96 7.18
CA ALA A 42 -6.24 -12.19 8.40
C ALA A 42 -5.64 -13.62 8.50
N SER A 43 -5.46 -14.30 7.37
CA SER A 43 -4.98 -15.69 7.28
C SER A 43 -3.55 -15.86 7.80
N SER A 44 -2.75 -14.80 7.74
CA SER A 44 -1.36 -14.74 8.20
C SER A 44 -1.21 -14.31 9.67
N ARG A 45 -2.31 -13.99 10.35
CA ARG A 45 -2.27 -13.42 11.72
C ARG A 45 -1.61 -14.35 12.73
N VAL A 46 -1.94 -15.65 12.70
CA VAL A 46 -1.39 -16.64 13.63
C VAL A 46 0.11 -16.81 13.41
N LEU A 47 0.52 -16.98 12.15
CA LEU A 47 1.93 -17.09 11.77
C LEU A 47 2.71 -15.84 12.20
N THR A 48 2.16 -14.65 11.94
CA THR A 48 2.79 -13.37 12.29
C THR A 48 3.04 -13.25 13.79
N LYS A 49 2.06 -13.63 14.62
CA LYS A 49 2.23 -13.65 16.06
C LYS A 49 3.26 -14.69 16.52
N ALA A 50 3.26 -15.87 15.91
CA ALA A 50 4.21 -16.94 16.24
C ALA A 50 5.68 -16.55 15.95
N ILE A 51 5.89 -15.74 14.89
CA ILE A 51 7.22 -15.24 14.49
C ILE A 51 7.64 -13.98 15.28
N GLY A 52 6.73 -13.35 16.02
CA GLY A 52 6.97 -12.07 16.69
C GLY A 52 6.93 -10.87 15.74
N GLY A 53 6.20 -10.98 14.64
CA GLY A 53 6.00 -9.92 13.67
C GLY A 53 4.85 -8.98 14.03
N ASN A 54 4.72 -7.91 13.28
CA ASN A 54 3.67 -6.90 13.44
C ASN A 54 2.48 -7.23 12.54
N PHE A 55 1.28 -7.24 13.12
CA PHE A 55 0.03 -7.42 12.40
C PHE A 55 -0.84 -6.17 12.61
N TYR A 56 -1.20 -5.51 11.52
CA TYR A 56 -1.94 -4.26 11.50
C TYR A 56 -3.32 -4.48 10.87
N ASN A 57 -4.38 -4.14 11.61
CA ASN A 57 -5.74 -4.05 11.06
C ASN A 57 -5.96 -2.63 10.53
N LEU A 58 -6.02 -2.48 9.22
CA LEU A 58 -6.29 -1.19 8.61
C LEU A 58 -7.77 -0.82 8.75
N LEU A 59 -8.07 0.36 9.29
CA LEU A 59 -9.44 0.90 9.49
C LEU A 59 -10.32 0.16 10.51
N VAL A 60 -9.82 -0.87 11.19
CA VAL A 60 -10.61 -1.61 12.20
C VAL A 60 -10.25 -1.16 13.61
N ASP A 61 -8.99 -0.87 13.84
CA ASP A 61 -8.46 -0.63 15.18
C ASP A 61 -7.69 0.70 15.18
N ASN A 62 -8.33 1.75 15.69
CA ASN A 62 -7.77 3.11 15.73
C ASN A 62 -6.45 3.20 16.52
N GLN A 63 -6.03 2.11 17.18
CA GLN A 63 -4.80 2.05 17.95
C GLN A 63 -3.71 1.17 17.32
N SER A 64 -4.03 0.39 16.26
CA SER A 64 -3.07 -0.57 15.72
C SER A 64 -2.04 0.05 14.78
N ILE A 65 -2.44 1.04 13.99
CA ILE A 65 -1.56 1.78 13.08
C ILE A 65 -2.15 3.16 12.79
N SER A 66 -1.29 4.16 12.81
CA SER A 66 -1.61 5.51 12.33
C SER A 66 -0.42 6.10 11.60
N PHE A 67 -0.67 6.90 10.60
CA PHE A 67 0.32 7.46 9.71
C PHE A 67 0.46 8.97 9.90
N GLN A 68 1.67 9.44 9.64
CA GLN A 68 1.98 10.86 9.56
C GLN A 68 2.62 11.17 8.19
N PRO A 69 1.82 11.29 7.12
CA PRO A 69 2.34 11.48 5.76
C PRO A 69 3.24 12.71 5.61
N LEU A 70 3.04 13.73 6.45
CA LEU A 70 3.77 14.98 6.41
C LEU A 70 5.01 15.00 7.31
N ALA A 71 5.36 13.91 7.99
CA ALA A 71 6.47 13.87 8.95
C ALA A 71 7.78 14.45 8.35
N HIS A 72 8.13 14.03 7.15
CA HIS A 72 9.43 14.31 6.54
C HIS A 72 9.40 15.33 5.40
N ILE A 73 8.36 16.18 5.31
CA ILE A 73 8.23 17.21 4.24
C ILE A 73 9.27 18.32 4.29
N ASN A 74 10.17 18.34 5.25
CA ASN A 74 11.39 19.15 5.21
C ASN A 74 12.39 18.65 4.15
N ASP A 75 12.35 17.37 3.78
CA ASP A 75 13.05 16.82 2.62
C ASP A 75 12.30 17.16 1.33
N SER A 76 13.01 17.53 0.27
CA SER A 76 12.40 17.95 -1.01
C SER A 76 11.79 16.79 -1.78
N VAL A 77 12.36 15.60 -1.67
CA VAL A 77 11.85 14.37 -2.33
C VAL A 77 10.56 13.93 -1.66
N GLU A 78 10.57 13.85 -0.32
CA GLU A 78 9.38 13.52 0.46
C GLU A 78 8.26 14.55 0.24
N LYS A 79 8.57 15.84 0.23
CA LYS A 79 7.60 16.90 -0.05
C LYS A 79 6.96 16.75 -1.43
N THR A 80 7.75 16.42 -2.44
CA THR A 80 7.25 16.19 -3.80
C THR A 80 6.33 14.98 -3.84
N TRP A 81 6.73 13.89 -3.18
CA TRP A 81 5.89 12.70 -3.08
C TRP A 81 4.57 13.00 -2.36
N VAL A 82 4.59 13.71 -1.23
CA VAL A 82 3.37 14.10 -0.49
C VAL A 82 2.46 14.98 -1.35
N LEU A 83 3.01 15.94 -2.11
CA LEU A 83 2.22 16.75 -3.04
C LEU A 83 1.46 15.87 -4.04
N GLU A 84 2.13 14.92 -4.68
CA GLU A 84 1.49 14.00 -5.62
C GLU A 84 0.48 13.07 -4.91
N TRP A 85 0.78 12.62 -3.71
CA TRP A 85 -0.13 11.80 -2.91
C TRP A 85 -1.43 12.55 -2.58
N LEU A 86 -1.34 13.82 -2.16
CA LEU A 86 -2.51 14.68 -1.91
C LEU A 86 -3.31 14.97 -3.19
N VAL A 87 -2.61 15.24 -4.31
CA VAL A 87 -3.25 15.47 -5.61
C VAL A 87 -4.03 14.23 -6.05
N ASN A 88 -3.43 13.05 -5.97
CA ASN A 88 -4.09 11.79 -6.34
C ASN A 88 -5.34 11.52 -5.47
N TYR A 89 -5.26 11.83 -4.16
CA TYR A 89 -6.42 11.72 -3.28
C TYR A 89 -7.55 12.68 -3.67
N LEU A 90 -7.21 13.94 -3.96
CA LEU A 90 -8.18 14.95 -4.37
C LEU A 90 -8.85 14.60 -5.70
N GLU A 91 -8.08 14.12 -6.69
CA GLU A 91 -8.61 13.66 -7.97
C GLU A 91 -9.53 12.44 -7.81
N ALA A 92 -9.15 11.48 -6.95
CA ALA A 92 -10.00 10.34 -6.60
C ALA A 92 -11.29 10.77 -5.87
N SER A 93 -11.27 11.92 -5.21
CA SER A 93 -12.44 12.58 -4.59
C SER A 93 -13.22 13.48 -5.55
N ASN A 94 -12.97 13.39 -6.87
CA ASN A 94 -13.59 14.17 -7.94
C ASN A 94 -13.28 15.67 -7.92
N VAL A 95 -12.19 16.09 -7.29
CA VAL A 95 -11.69 17.48 -7.39
C VAL A 95 -10.84 17.63 -8.64
N LYS A 96 -11.23 18.56 -9.51
CA LYS A 96 -10.43 18.87 -10.72
C LYS A 96 -9.21 19.70 -10.36
N ILE A 97 -8.05 19.06 -10.30
CA ILE A 97 -6.80 19.74 -9.94
C ILE A 97 -6.28 20.60 -11.09
N THR A 98 -6.00 21.86 -10.77
CA THR A 98 -5.39 22.84 -11.67
C THR A 98 -3.95 23.16 -11.23
N PRO A 99 -3.12 23.78 -12.08
CA PRO A 99 -1.80 24.27 -11.67
C PRO A 99 -1.84 25.24 -10.48
N ILE A 100 -2.91 26.03 -10.36
CA ILE A 100 -3.11 26.93 -9.22
C ILE A 100 -3.33 26.14 -7.93
N HIS A 101 -4.16 25.09 -7.98
CA HIS A 101 -4.40 24.20 -6.84
C HIS A 101 -3.08 23.53 -6.37
N ARG A 102 -2.26 23.02 -7.32
CA ARG A 102 -0.95 22.43 -6.99
C ARG A 102 -0.03 23.43 -6.29
N ASN A 103 0.04 24.68 -6.78
CA ASN A 103 0.84 25.71 -6.15
C ASN A 103 0.31 26.09 -4.76
N THR A 104 -1.00 26.13 -4.57
CA THR A 104 -1.64 26.41 -3.26
C THR A 104 -1.28 25.33 -2.25
N ILE A 105 -1.36 24.05 -2.64
CA ILE A 105 -0.98 22.90 -1.79
C ILE A 105 0.53 22.96 -1.48
N LEU A 106 1.38 23.22 -2.47
CA LEU A 106 2.82 23.30 -2.29
C LEU A 106 3.21 24.43 -1.32
N ASN A 107 2.58 25.60 -1.43
CA ASN A 107 2.82 26.72 -0.51
C ASN A 107 2.39 26.37 0.93
N ALA A 108 1.26 25.69 1.10
CA ALA A 108 0.82 25.21 2.40
C ALA A 108 1.79 24.17 2.98
N LEU A 109 2.27 23.20 2.16
CA LEU A 109 3.30 22.24 2.56
C LEU A 109 4.62 22.93 2.97
N ASN A 110 5.04 23.97 2.25
CA ASN A 110 6.22 24.77 2.62
C ASN A 110 6.05 25.43 3.98
N SER A 111 4.87 25.96 4.27
CA SER A 111 4.57 26.58 5.57
C SER A 111 4.60 25.55 6.70
N VAL A 112 3.96 24.39 6.51
CA VAL A 112 3.93 23.30 7.51
C VAL A 112 5.33 22.68 7.70
N SER A 113 6.18 22.65 6.66
CA SER A 113 7.52 22.06 6.75
C SER A 113 8.46 22.79 7.74
N THR A 114 8.15 24.02 8.11
CA THR A 114 8.93 24.79 9.10
C THR A 114 8.58 24.44 10.54
N ALA A 115 7.45 23.77 10.77
CA ALA A 115 7.03 23.34 12.10
C ALA A 115 7.81 22.13 12.60
N PRO A 116 7.83 21.85 13.92
CA PRO A 116 8.33 20.58 14.46
C PRO A 116 7.63 19.39 13.82
N GLU A 117 8.33 18.26 13.71
CA GLU A 117 7.81 17.05 13.04
C GLU A 117 6.46 16.61 13.61
N SER A 118 6.28 16.63 14.94
CA SER A 118 5.02 16.23 15.58
C SER A 118 3.82 17.15 15.26
N GLU A 119 4.07 18.33 14.69
CA GLU A 119 3.02 19.29 14.31
C GLU A 119 2.72 19.26 12.80
N ARG A 120 3.48 18.46 12.02
CA ARG A 120 3.29 18.32 10.57
C ARG A 120 2.16 17.34 10.29
N THR A 121 0.93 17.77 10.50
CA THR A 121 -0.29 16.99 10.39
C THR A 121 -1.16 17.46 9.23
N ILE A 122 -2.10 16.64 8.79
CA ILE A 122 -3.10 17.05 7.77
C ILE A 122 -3.97 18.19 8.31
N THR A 123 -4.33 18.14 9.59
CA THR A 123 -5.06 19.25 10.25
C THR A 123 -4.27 20.56 10.16
N ALA A 124 -2.95 20.54 10.40
CA ALA A 124 -2.11 21.73 10.25
C ALA A 124 -2.07 22.22 8.80
N LEU A 125 -1.95 21.31 7.83
CA LEU A 125 -1.98 21.65 6.41
C LEU A 125 -3.29 22.34 6.02
N ILE A 126 -4.42 21.80 6.44
CA ILE A 126 -5.75 22.38 6.15
C ILE A 126 -5.88 23.82 6.66
N THR A 127 -5.28 24.15 7.80
CA THR A 127 -5.32 25.52 8.34
C THR A 127 -4.52 26.53 7.50
N MET A 128 -3.51 26.06 6.75
CA MET A 128 -2.70 26.88 5.85
C MET A 128 -3.30 27.04 4.45
N LEU A 129 -4.27 26.20 4.08
CA LEU A 129 -4.94 26.24 2.78
C LEU A 129 -5.98 27.38 2.75
N GLN A 130 -5.89 28.24 1.73
CA GLN A 130 -6.86 29.31 1.49
C GLN A 130 -8.02 28.85 0.60
N ASP A 131 -7.77 27.86 -0.26
CA ASP A 131 -8.77 27.31 -1.17
C ASP A 131 -9.78 26.46 -0.40
N GLU A 132 -11.06 26.82 -0.51
CA GLU A 132 -12.13 26.18 0.27
C GLU A 132 -12.49 24.80 -0.28
N GLU A 133 -12.41 24.58 -1.59
CA GLU A 133 -12.70 23.29 -2.22
C GLU A 133 -11.67 22.25 -1.78
N ILE A 134 -10.38 22.59 -1.90
CA ILE A 134 -9.28 21.70 -1.47
C ILE A 134 -9.38 21.42 0.03
N ARG A 135 -9.58 22.47 0.83
CA ARG A 135 -9.69 22.35 2.28
C ARG A 135 -10.84 21.44 2.70
N ASN A 136 -12.01 21.56 2.08
CA ASN A 136 -13.16 20.73 2.38
C ASN A 136 -12.94 19.28 1.98
N SER A 137 -12.32 19.03 0.83
CA SER A 137 -12.03 17.69 0.35
C SER A 137 -10.98 16.96 1.17
N LEU A 138 -10.03 17.68 1.79
CA LEU A 138 -9.04 17.08 2.70
C LEU A 138 -9.56 16.84 4.12
N ARG A 139 -10.74 17.35 4.49
CA ARG A 139 -11.29 17.21 5.85
C ARG A 139 -11.43 15.77 6.31
N ASP A 140 -11.75 14.85 5.40
CA ASP A 140 -11.90 13.45 5.75
C ASP A 140 -10.58 12.80 6.21
N LEU A 141 -9.43 13.33 5.77
CA LEU A 141 -8.12 12.91 6.22
C LEU A 141 -7.66 13.57 7.53
N SER A 142 -8.35 14.63 7.99
CA SER A 142 -7.98 15.36 9.22
C SER A 142 -8.52 14.67 10.47
N LEU A 143 -8.01 15.07 11.63
CA LEU A 143 -8.32 14.49 12.95
C LEU A 143 -9.81 14.33 13.24
N LYS A 144 -10.64 15.22 12.71
CA LYS A 144 -12.11 15.17 12.88
C LYS A 144 -12.83 14.47 11.72
N GLY A 145 -12.11 14.01 10.71
CA GLY A 145 -12.65 13.35 9.54
C GLY A 145 -12.70 11.83 9.69
N SER A 146 -13.32 11.17 8.73
CA SER A 146 -13.56 9.72 8.72
C SER A 146 -12.27 8.90 8.76
N TYR A 147 -11.16 9.44 8.24
CA TYR A 147 -9.87 8.76 8.11
C TYR A 147 -8.75 9.42 8.91
N GLY A 148 -9.08 10.41 9.74
CA GLY A 148 -8.09 11.16 10.51
C GLY A 148 -7.33 10.28 11.51
N SER A 149 -7.98 9.29 12.10
CA SER A 149 -7.33 8.31 12.97
C SER A 149 -6.23 7.52 12.26
N LEU A 150 -6.31 7.38 10.92
CA LEU A 150 -5.31 6.70 10.11
C LEU A 150 -4.22 7.65 9.59
N PHE A 151 -4.55 8.89 9.17
CA PHE A 151 -3.64 9.76 8.42
C PHE A 151 -3.22 11.06 9.11
N ASP A 152 -3.81 11.38 10.25
CA ASP A 152 -3.55 12.66 10.93
C ASP A 152 -2.92 12.48 12.31
N SER A 153 -1.96 11.55 12.38
CA SER A 153 -1.17 11.33 13.60
C SER A 153 -0.03 12.34 13.71
N ASN A 154 0.40 12.57 14.94
CA ASN A 154 1.61 13.35 15.27
C ASN A 154 2.87 12.48 15.37
N VAL A 155 2.72 11.17 15.17
CA VAL A 155 3.81 10.18 15.10
C VAL A 155 3.44 9.14 14.07
N ASP A 156 4.39 8.81 13.19
CA ASP A 156 4.19 7.73 12.23
C ASP A 156 4.43 6.38 12.92
N HIS A 157 3.36 5.60 13.07
CA HIS A 157 3.41 4.27 13.65
C HIS A 157 3.67 3.16 12.61
N PHE A 158 4.08 3.51 11.38
CA PHE A 158 4.56 2.52 10.44
C PHE A 158 5.84 1.89 10.98
N GLY A 159 5.74 0.64 11.41
CA GLY A 159 6.82 -0.05 12.11
C GLY A 159 8.06 -0.31 11.25
N THR A 160 9.20 -0.47 11.89
CA THR A 160 10.49 -0.83 11.27
C THR A 160 10.78 -2.33 11.34
N GLY A 161 9.80 -3.13 11.73
CA GLY A 161 9.96 -4.59 11.89
C GLY A 161 10.23 -5.31 10.57
N ASN A 162 11.03 -6.37 10.64
CA ASN A 162 11.34 -7.20 9.48
C ASN A 162 10.20 -8.13 9.03
N TRP A 163 9.09 -8.15 9.74
CA TRP A 163 7.89 -8.90 9.38
C TRP A 163 6.66 -8.06 9.71
N GLN A 164 5.98 -7.62 8.66
CA GLN A 164 4.83 -6.73 8.76
C GLN A 164 3.68 -7.27 7.90
N VAL A 165 2.51 -7.38 8.51
CA VAL A 165 1.29 -7.83 7.84
C VAL A 165 0.22 -6.77 7.98
N PHE A 166 -0.39 -6.41 6.87
CA PHE A 166 -1.47 -5.44 6.75
C PHE A 166 -2.76 -6.15 6.34
N ASP A 167 -3.73 -6.19 7.26
CA ASP A 167 -5.07 -6.69 6.94
C ASP A 167 -5.81 -5.63 6.12
N THR A 168 -6.17 -6.00 4.90
CA THR A 168 -6.79 -5.11 3.92
C THR A 168 -8.29 -5.33 3.77
N GLU A 169 -8.91 -6.17 4.60
CA GLU A 169 -10.33 -6.54 4.46
C GLU A 169 -11.23 -5.30 4.40
N LYS A 170 -11.02 -4.34 5.32
CA LYS A 170 -11.81 -3.11 5.38
C LYS A 170 -11.46 -2.07 4.32
N LEU A 171 -10.30 -2.17 3.68
CA LEU A 171 -9.94 -1.32 2.54
C LEU A 171 -10.69 -1.70 1.26
N THR A 172 -11.25 -2.90 1.16
CA THR A 172 -11.78 -3.44 -0.10
C THR A 172 -13.18 -2.99 -0.45
N GLU A 173 -13.86 -2.29 0.44
CA GLU A 173 -15.22 -1.79 0.27
C GLU A 173 -15.19 -0.40 -0.42
N ASN A 174 -15.14 -0.32 -1.76
CA ASN A 174 -15.34 0.89 -2.62
C ASN A 174 -15.02 2.24 -1.95
N ASN A 175 -13.88 2.34 -1.31
CA ASN A 175 -13.54 3.44 -0.44
C ASN A 175 -12.46 4.30 -1.14
N PRO A 176 -12.64 5.63 -1.26
CA PRO A 176 -11.64 6.54 -1.85
C PRO A 176 -10.29 6.49 -1.14
N ILE A 177 -10.24 5.95 0.08
CA ILE A 177 -9.03 5.84 0.89
C ILE A 177 -8.12 4.66 0.49
N VAL A 178 -8.60 3.73 -0.33
CA VAL A 178 -7.82 2.53 -0.71
C VAL A 178 -6.51 2.91 -1.39
N ALA A 179 -6.60 3.69 -2.48
CA ALA A 179 -5.41 4.08 -3.25
C ALA A 179 -4.42 4.91 -2.43
N PRO A 180 -4.83 5.97 -1.69
CA PRO A 180 -3.92 6.71 -0.82
C PRO A 180 -3.27 5.85 0.27
N THR A 181 -4.01 4.90 0.85
CA THR A 181 -3.44 4.00 1.87
C THR A 181 -2.38 3.09 1.28
N LEU A 182 -2.67 2.47 0.14
CA LEU A 182 -1.71 1.59 -0.53
C LEU A 182 -0.48 2.36 -1.01
N ASP A 183 -0.67 3.54 -1.60
CA ASP A 183 0.42 4.41 -2.05
C ASP A 183 1.35 4.77 -0.88
N TYR A 184 0.77 5.14 0.26
CA TYR A 184 1.52 5.41 1.48
C TYR A 184 2.30 4.18 1.97
N LEU A 185 1.64 3.02 2.08
CA LEU A 185 2.27 1.78 2.54
C LEU A 185 3.41 1.35 1.62
N PHE A 186 3.21 1.42 0.30
CA PHE A 186 4.25 1.07 -0.67
C PHE A 186 5.44 2.02 -0.58
N HIS A 187 5.22 3.33 -0.48
CA HIS A 187 6.27 4.32 -0.30
C HIS A 187 7.08 4.06 0.98
N ARG A 188 6.41 3.78 2.10
CA ARG A 188 7.07 3.46 3.38
C ARG A 188 7.81 2.12 3.34
N ILE A 189 7.27 1.11 2.68
CA ILE A 189 7.96 -0.17 2.46
C ILE A 189 9.20 0.05 1.60
N GLU A 190 9.06 0.78 0.49
CA GLU A 190 10.16 1.06 -0.43
C GLU A 190 11.33 1.77 0.26
N SER A 191 11.05 2.73 1.16
CA SER A 191 12.05 3.42 1.96
C SER A 191 12.82 2.51 2.94
N GLN A 192 12.24 1.36 3.31
CA GLN A 192 12.88 0.36 4.18
C GLN A 192 13.75 -0.65 3.39
N LEU A 193 13.66 -0.68 2.06
CA LEU A 193 14.43 -1.63 1.26
C LEU A 193 15.88 -1.15 1.10
N ASP A 194 16.79 -1.84 1.74
CA ASP A 194 18.22 -1.54 1.81
C ASP A 194 19.08 -2.51 0.96
N GLY A 195 18.44 -3.31 0.10
CA GLY A 195 19.10 -4.35 -0.70
C GLY A 195 19.19 -5.72 -0.01
N SER A 196 18.83 -5.82 1.29
CA SER A 196 18.64 -7.12 1.92
C SER A 196 17.47 -7.89 1.26
N PRO A 197 17.47 -9.23 1.31
CA PRO A 197 16.37 -10.01 0.72
C PRO A 197 15.02 -9.58 1.27
N ALA A 198 14.10 -9.21 0.40
CA ALA A 198 12.75 -8.81 0.78
C ALA A 198 11.69 -9.62 0.01
N LEU A 199 10.58 -9.89 0.66
CA LEU A 199 9.41 -10.57 0.10
C LEU A 199 8.17 -9.72 0.36
N MET A 200 7.43 -9.43 -0.69
CA MET A 200 6.11 -8.80 -0.60
C MET A 200 5.06 -9.78 -1.10
N ILE A 201 4.03 -10.02 -0.32
CA ILE A 201 2.89 -10.86 -0.70
C ILE A 201 1.66 -9.97 -0.83
N LEU A 202 1.00 -10.05 -1.98
CA LEU A 202 -0.24 -9.36 -2.28
C LEU A 202 -1.35 -10.40 -2.45
N ASP A 203 -2.07 -10.70 -1.38
CA ASP A 203 -3.23 -11.59 -1.47
C ASP A 203 -4.43 -10.82 -2.03
N GLU A 204 -5.17 -11.46 -2.95
CA GLU A 204 -6.22 -10.83 -3.75
C GLU A 204 -5.73 -9.57 -4.49
N CYS A 205 -4.62 -9.70 -5.19
CA CYS A 205 -3.90 -8.59 -5.84
C CYS A 205 -4.77 -7.76 -6.81
N TRP A 206 -5.82 -8.32 -7.39
CA TRP A 206 -6.77 -7.63 -8.26
C TRP A 206 -7.48 -6.45 -7.55
N LEU A 207 -7.64 -6.53 -6.22
CA LEU A 207 -8.24 -5.44 -5.44
C LEU A 207 -7.41 -4.15 -5.52
N PHE A 208 -6.08 -4.30 -5.50
CA PHE A 208 -5.17 -3.16 -5.63
C PHE A 208 -5.16 -2.62 -7.06
N LEU A 209 -5.38 -3.48 -8.03
CA LEU A 209 -5.26 -3.19 -9.45
C LEU A 209 -6.55 -2.62 -10.08
N ARG A 210 -7.68 -2.60 -9.35
CA ARG A 210 -8.93 -1.98 -9.82
C ARG A 210 -8.85 -0.46 -9.92
N ASN A 211 -8.04 0.18 -9.09
CA ASN A 211 -7.85 1.63 -9.16
C ASN A 211 -6.84 1.98 -10.25
N ASP A 212 -7.27 2.73 -11.28
CA ASP A 212 -6.44 3.04 -12.45
C ASP A 212 -5.18 3.82 -12.10
N ALA A 213 -5.25 4.75 -11.15
CA ALA A 213 -4.08 5.53 -10.69
C ALA A 213 -3.06 4.63 -9.99
N PHE A 214 -3.51 3.69 -9.14
CA PHE A 214 -2.64 2.72 -8.49
C PHE A 214 -2.12 1.67 -9.48
N ARG A 215 -2.94 1.26 -10.48
CA ARG A 215 -2.54 0.34 -11.56
C ARG A 215 -1.32 0.84 -12.33
N ALA A 216 -1.31 2.11 -12.69
CA ALA A 216 -0.15 2.70 -13.39
C ALA A 216 1.11 2.65 -12.52
N LYS A 217 0.99 2.93 -11.23
CA LYS A 217 2.10 2.89 -10.26
C LYS A 217 2.60 1.48 -9.97
N ILE A 218 1.73 0.47 -9.89
CA ILE A 218 2.15 -0.89 -9.53
C ILE A 218 3.16 -1.48 -10.54
N VAL A 219 3.02 -1.15 -11.82
CA VAL A 219 3.97 -1.60 -12.85
C VAL A 219 5.37 -1.03 -12.60
N GLU A 220 5.44 0.24 -12.21
CA GLU A 220 6.68 0.90 -11.86
C GLU A 220 7.26 0.32 -10.56
N TYR A 221 6.43 0.18 -9.53
CA TYR A 221 6.80 -0.47 -8.27
C TYR A 221 7.38 -1.87 -8.47
N LEU A 222 6.75 -2.73 -9.27
CA LEU A 222 7.27 -4.08 -9.53
C LEU A 222 8.69 -4.06 -10.11
N LYS A 223 8.96 -3.13 -11.04
CA LYS A 223 10.31 -2.97 -11.62
C LYS A 223 11.33 -2.49 -10.59
N ASP A 224 10.95 -1.53 -9.75
CA ASP A 224 11.85 -0.94 -8.76
C ASP A 224 12.06 -1.86 -7.55
N LEU A 225 11.04 -2.56 -7.09
CA LEU A 225 11.15 -3.60 -6.06
C LEU A 225 12.13 -4.69 -6.48
N ARG A 226 12.11 -5.10 -7.77
CA ARG A 226 13.07 -6.08 -8.31
C ARG A 226 14.50 -5.58 -8.20
N LYS A 227 14.79 -4.32 -8.55
CA LYS A 227 16.11 -3.70 -8.41
C LYS A 227 16.58 -3.63 -6.95
N LYS A 228 15.64 -3.48 -6.02
CA LYS A 228 15.89 -3.42 -4.58
C LYS A 228 15.91 -4.79 -3.89
N ASN A 229 16.05 -5.89 -4.65
CA ASN A 229 16.10 -7.27 -4.15
C ASN A 229 14.80 -7.71 -3.42
N CYS A 230 13.65 -7.20 -3.84
CA CYS A 230 12.34 -7.55 -3.30
C CYS A 230 11.56 -8.42 -4.27
N ALA A 231 11.28 -9.67 -3.88
CA ALA A 231 10.39 -10.57 -4.61
C ALA A 231 8.93 -10.21 -4.30
N VAL A 232 8.08 -10.20 -5.33
CA VAL A 232 6.63 -10.03 -5.14
C VAL A 232 5.92 -11.32 -5.50
N VAL A 233 5.06 -11.78 -4.60
CA VAL A 233 4.12 -12.88 -4.83
C VAL A 233 2.73 -12.28 -4.90
N MET A 234 2.15 -12.31 -6.08
CA MET A 234 0.76 -11.92 -6.32
C MET A 234 -0.13 -13.14 -6.23
N ALA A 235 -1.25 -13.05 -5.56
CA ALA A 235 -2.20 -14.15 -5.44
C ALA A 235 -3.62 -13.69 -5.76
N THR A 236 -4.38 -14.56 -6.43
CA THR A 236 -5.80 -14.35 -6.73
C THR A 236 -6.57 -15.67 -6.67
N GLN A 237 -7.88 -15.58 -6.49
CA GLN A 237 -8.75 -16.76 -6.56
C GLN A 237 -9.03 -17.17 -8.00
N ASN A 238 -9.32 -16.20 -8.88
CA ASN A 238 -9.68 -16.43 -10.27
C ASN A 238 -8.98 -15.41 -11.17
N LEU A 239 -8.57 -15.84 -12.36
CA LEU A 239 -8.07 -14.92 -13.39
C LEU A 239 -9.18 -14.03 -13.96
N SER A 240 -10.44 -14.51 -13.95
CA SER A 240 -11.61 -13.73 -14.38
C SER A 240 -11.88 -12.47 -13.55
N ASP A 241 -11.28 -12.36 -12.36
CA ASP A 241 -11.35 -11.15 -11.53
C ASP A 241 -10.47 -10.01 -12.07
N MET A 242 -9.59 -10.33 -13.04
CA MET A 242 -8.69 -9.41 -13.71
C MET A 242 -9.18 -9.09 -15.11
N ASP A 243 -9.14 -7.83 -15.51
CA ASP A 243 -9.33 -7.45 -16.89
C ASP A 243 -8.10 -7.82 -17.76
N GLU A 244 -8.26 -7.76 -19.09
CA GLU A 244 -7.19 -8.12 -20.03
C GLU A 244 -5.89 -7.31 -19.81
N GLN A 245 -6.00 -6.05 -19.44
CA GLN A 245 -4.82 -5.19 -19.18
C GLN A 245 -4.08 -5.66 -17.93
N LEU A 246 -4.81 -6.04 -16.89
CA LEU A 246 -4.21 -6.58 -15.66
C LEU A 246 -3.53 -7.91 -15.90
N ILE A 247 -4.16 -8.79 -16.68
CA ILE A 247 -3.55 -10.07 -17.06
C ILE A 247 -2.22 -9.84 -17.79
N LEU A 248 -2.16 -8.89 -18.73
CA LEU A 248 -0.93 -8.54 -19.45
C LEU A 248 0.15 -7.99 -18.51
N ILE A 249 -0.21 -7.14 -17.55
CA ILE A 249 0.73 -6.61 -16.56
C ILE A 249 1.31 -7.72 -15.70
N VAL A 250 0.47 -8.60 -15.17
CA VAL A 250 0.89 -9.69 -14.32
C VAL A 250 1.69 -10.72 -15.13
N ASP A 251 1.25 -11.04 -16.35
CA ASP A 251 1.93 -11.99 -17.22
C ASP A 251 3.36 -11.54 -17.58
N SER A 252 3.52 -10.27 -17.90
CA SER A 252 4.82 -9.70 -18.28
C SER A 252 5.81 -9.55 -17.10
N ASN A 253 5.30 -9.41 -15.87
CA ASN A 253 6.15 -9.18 -14.69
C ASN A 253 6.35 -10.44 -13.83
N CYS A 254 5.42 -11.41 -13.86
CA CYS A 254 5.48 -12.64 -13.08
C CYS A 254 5.93 -13.81 -13.96
N LEU A 255 7.23 -14.09 -13.99
CA LEU A 255 7.79 -15.21 -14.77
C LEU A 255 7.42 -16.58 -14.19
N THR A 256 7.18 -16.67 -12.90
CA THR A 256 6.72 -17.89 -12.23
C THR A 256 5.22 -17.83 -12.03
N LYS A 257 4.52 -18.87 -12.45
CA LYS A 257 3.07 -19.02 -12.30
C LYS A 257 2.77 -20.35 -11.62
N ILE A 258 1.98 -20.31 -10.57
CA ILE A 258 1.57 -21.48 -9.79
C ILE A 258 0.05 -21.53 -9.84
N PHE A 259 -0.46 -22.62 -10.40
CA PHE A 259 -1.91 -22.90 -10.44
C PHE A 259 -2.20 -24.00 -9.43
N LEU A 260 -3.06 -23.68 -8.45
CA LEU A 260 -3.55 -24.66 -7.48
C LEU A 260 -4.75 -25.42 -8.07
N PRO A 261 -5.06 -26.61 -7.54
CA PRO A 261 -6.19 -27.40 -8.04
C PRO A 261 -7.48 -26.58 -8.13
N ASN A 262 -8.08 -26.56 -9.30
CA ASN A 262 -9.37 -25.91 -9.57
C ASN A 262 -10.31 -26.95 -10.17
N THR A 263 -11.55 -27.01 -9.66
CA THR A 263 -12.62 -27.87 -10.17
C THR A 263 -13.43 -27.21 -11.28
N SER A 264 -13.25 -25.89 -11.51
CA SER A 264 -13.94 -25.15 -12.58
C SER A 264 -13.20 -25.31 -13.91
N ILE A 265 -13.83 -25.93 -14.89
CA ILE A 265 -13.26 -26.17 -16.23
C ILE A 265 -12.95 -24.85 -16.97
N ASN A 266 -13.64 -23.77 -16.64
CA ASN A 266 -13.51 -22.47 -17.35
C ASN A 266 -12.24 -21.68 -17.03
N ASP A 267 -11.48 -22.04 -16.00
CA ASP A 267 -10.25 -21.33 -15.62
C ASP A 267 -8.97 -22.01 -16.19
N MET A 268 -9.12 -23.03 -17.02
CA MET A 268 -8.01 -23.81 -17.61
C MET A 268 -7.72 -23.52 -19.08
N THR A 269 -8.52 -22.66 -19.72
CA THR A 269 -8.33 -22.22 -21.12
C THR A 269 -8.04 -20.73 -21.18
#